data_04913049e5da0fd4bb97cf9d1e24f94e
#
_entry.id   04913049e5da0fd4bb97cf9d1e24f94e
#
_cell.length_a   1.000
_cell.length_b   1.000
_cell.length_c   1.000
_cell.angle_alpha   90.00
_cell.angle_beta   90.00
_cell.angle_gamma   90.00
#
_symmetry.space_group_name_H-M   'P 1'
#
loop_
_entity.id
_entity.type
_entity.pdbx_description
1 polymer ?
#
loop_
_entity_poly.entity_id
_entity_poly.type
_entity_poly.pdbx_seq_one_letter_code
_entity_poly.pdbx_strand_id
1 'polypeptide(L)'
;MNITKIPPSEFEVMKIIWNSDEAVSSRDAIEALEIVKGWQRTTVLTLLSRLVQKGFLSAEKIKRYTYYTSMVDKDEYLRFETELFFKSIHDSSLESLLTTLDRCNILHKKIY
;
A
#
# COMPACT_ATOMS: atom_id res chain seq x y z
N MET A 1 -17.38 -0.59 0.05
CA MET A 1 -16.46 0.34 -0.62
C MET A 1 -15.72 -0.37 -1.73
N ASN A 2 -15.67 0.26 -2.90
CA ASN A 2 -14.96 -0.33 -4.02
C ASN A 2 -13.47 -0.03 -3.92
N ILE A 3 -12.68 -1.10 -3.85
CA ILE A 3 -11.24 -0.98 -3.82
C ILE A 3 -10.73 -0.98 -5.26
N THR A 4 -9.85 -0.03 -5.58
CA THR A 4 -9.19 0.01 -6.88
C THR A 4 -7.69 -0.21 -6.66
N LYS A 5 -7.02 -0.72 -7.69
CA LYS A 5 -5.58 -0.91 -7.63
C LYS A 5 -4.90 0.45 -7.64
N ILE A 6 -3.97 0.64 -6.72
CA ILE A 6 -3.19 1.88 -6.65
C ILE A 6 -1.78 1.65 -7.21
N PRO A 7 -1.13 2.73 -7.73
CA PRO A 7 0.25 2.62 -8.21
C PRO A 7 1.22 2.20 -7.12
N PRO A 8 2.37 1.62 -7.48
CA PRO A 8 3.37 1.22 -6.48
C PRO A 8 3.81 2.33 -5.54
N SER A 9 3.92 3.56 -6.02
CA SER A 9 4.32 4.69 -5.16
C SER A 9 3.28 4.97 -4.07
N GLU A 10 2.00 4.92 -4.43
CA GLU A 10 0.93 5.11 -3.45
C GLU A 10 0.86 3.94 -2.48
N PHE A 11 1.15 2.73 -2.96
CA PHE A 11 1.19 1.56 -2.10
C PHE A 11 2.30 1.70 -1.03
N GLU A 12 3.46 2.27 -1.39
CA GLU A 12 4.53 2.52 -0.44
C GLU A 12 4.09 3.46 0.68
N VAL A 13 3.29 4.47 0.34
CA VAL A 13 2.71 5.37 1.35
C VAL A 13 1.75 4.60 2.25
N MET A 14 0.88 3.78 1.66
CA MET A 14 -0.07 3.00 2.45
C MET A 14 0.63 2.05 3.42
N LYS A 15 1.78 1.49 3.04
CA LYS A 15 2.52 0.61 3.95
C LYS A 15 2.96 1.34 5.21
N ILE A 16 3.35 2.60 5.09
CA ILE A 16 3.70 3.42 6.25
C ILE A 16 2.48 3.62 7.15
N ILE A 17 1.34 3.95 6.55
CA ILE A 17 0.11 4.18 7.30
C ILE A 17 -0.36 2.90 7.99
N TRP A 18 -0.40 1.78 7.25
CA TRP A 18 -0.84 0.50 7.81
C TRP A 18 0.07 -0.01 8.92
N ASN A 19 1.33 0.37 8.89
CA ASN A 19 2.31 -0.09 9.88
C ASN A 19 2.20 0.65 11.22
N SER A 20 1.31 1.62 11.31
CA SER A 20 1.07 2.39 12.52
C SER A 20 -0.29 2.03 13.11
N ASP A 21 -0.37 1.93 14.43
CA ASP A 21 -1.63 1.68 15.11
C ASP A 21 -2.47 2.94 15.25
N GLU A 22 -1.88 4.09 14.98
CA GLU A 22 -2.53 5.39 15.13
C GLU A 22 -2.47 6.17 13.83
N ALA A 23 -3.24 7.26 13.78
CA ALA A 23 -3.17 8.18 12.65
C ALA A 23 -1.74 8.69 12.50
N VAL A 24 -1.28 8.83 11.27
CA VAL A 24 0.09 9.26 10.96
C VAL A 24 0.07 10.70 10.48
N SER A 25 0.90 11.54 11.08
CA SER A 25 1.00 12.93 10.66
C SER A 25 1.72 13.04 9.32
N SER A 26 1.43 14.11 8.59
CA SER A 26 2.16 14.40 7.34
C SER A 26 3.65 14.47 7.58
N ARG A 27 4.07 15.05 8.71
CA ARG A 27 5.47 15.12 9.08
C ARG A 27 6.12 13.75 9.20
N ASP A 28 5.47 12.83 9.93
CA ASP A 28 6.01 11.49 10.14
C ASP A 28 6.04 10.70 8.84
N ALA A 29 5.04 10.84 8.00
CA ALA A 29 5.02 10.16 6.70
C ALA A 29 6.15 10.65 5.80
N ILE A 30 6.37 11.97 5.76
CA ILE A 30 7.44 12.57 4.98
C ILE A 30 8.79 12.07 5.46
N GLU A 31 9.00 12.08 6.77
CA GLU A 31 10.25 11.63 7.37
C GLU A 31 10.53 10.16 7.05
N ALA A 32 9.53 9.31 7.22
CA ALA A 32 9.67 7.88 6.97
C ALA A 32 10.01 7.58 5.51
N LEU A 33 9.34 8.24 4.58
CA LEU A 33 9.55 7.99 3.15
C LEU A 33 10.84 8.63 2.63
N GLU A 34 11.31 9.67 3.27
CA GLU A 34 12.64 10.21 2.96
C GLU A 34 13.71 9.18 3.33
N ILE A 35 13.59 8.56 4.50
CA ILE A 35 14.56 7.57 4.96
C ILE A 35 14.54 6.31 4.09
N VAL A 36 13.35 5.79 3.81
CA VAL A 36 13.19 4.50 3.11
C VAL A 36 13.37 4.62 1.61
N LYS A 37 12.88 5.71 1.01
CA LYS A 37 12.82 5.89 -0.45
C LYS A 37 13.61 7.09 -0.96
N GLY A 38 14.05 7.97 -0.10
CA GLY A 38 14.71 9.20 -0.52
C GLY A 38 13.77 10.18 -1.21
N TRP A 39 12.46 10.07 -0.99
CA TRP A 39 11.48 10.92 -1.65
C TRP A 39 11.44 12.31 -1.02
N GLN A 40 11.20 13.29 -1.88
CA GLN A 40 11.07 14.67 -1.43
C GLN A 40 9.69 14.90 -0.80
N ARG A 41 9.63 15.91 0.04
CA ARG A 41 8.41 16.32 0.72
C ARG A 41 7.22 16.51 -0.22
N THR A 42 7.44 17.21 -1.34
CA THR A 42 6.37 17.49 -2.30
C THR A 42 5.82 16.21 -2.93
N THR A 43 6.69 15.23 -3.18
CA THR A 43 6.27 13.94 -3.71
C THR A 43 5.33 13.23 -2.72
N VAL A 44 5.72 13.18 -1.46
CA VAL A 44 4.93 12.52 -0.42
C VAL A 44 3.57 13.20 -0.25
N LEU A 45 3.56 14.52 -0.20
CA LEU A 45 2.31 15.27 -0.05
C LEU A 45 1.36 15.04 -1.22
N THR A 46 1.89 14.97 -2.44
CA THR A 46 1.08 14.66 -3.63
C THR A 46 0.46 13.28 -3.54
N LEU A 47 1.24 12.28 -3.12
CA LEU A 47 0.74 10.91 -2.99
C LEU A 47 -0.32 10.80 -1.89
N LEU A 48 -0.10 11.45 -0.76
CA LEU A 48 -1.10 11.49 0.32
C LEU A 48 -2.41 12.10 -0.18
N SER A 49 -2.32 13.19 -0.91
CA SER A 49 -3.50 13.86 -1.47
C SER A 49 -4.27 12.95 -2.43
N ARG A 50 -3.55 12.24 -3.29
CA ARG A 50 -4.18 11.30 -4.23
C ARG A 50 -4.89 10.16 -3.49
N LEU A 51 -4.29 9.65 -2.42
CA LEU A 51 -4.89 8.59 -1.63
C LEU A 51 -6.15 9.06 -0.92
N VAL A 52 -6.17 10.30 -0.47
CA VAL A 52 -7.39 10.89 0.10
C VAL A 52 -8.49 10.96 -0.96
N GLN A 53 -8.15 11.44 -2.16
CA GLN A 53 -9.11 11.54 -3.26
C GLN A 53 -9.68 10.19 -3.67
N LYS A 54 -8.86 9.14 -3.59
CA LYS A 54 -9.29 7.78 -3.94
C LYS A 54 -10.06 7.08 -2.83
N GLY A 55 -10.20 7.72 -1.67
CA GLY A 55 -10.90 7.12 -0.54
C GLY A 55 -10.08 6.12 0.25
N PHE A 56 -8.77 6.07 0.04
CA PHE A 56 -7.88 5.17 0.80
C PHE A 56 -7.50 5.76 2.14
N LEU A 57 -7.45 7.08 2.25
CA LEU A 57 -7.10 7.77 3.47
C LEU A 57 -8.13 8.83 3.81
N SER A 58 -8.36 9.03 5.09
CA SER A 58 -9.02 10.24 5.57
C SER A 58 -7.94 11.15 6.13
N ALA A 59 -8.16 12.46 6.00
CA ALA A 59 -7.23 13.47 6.48
C ALA A 59 -7.96 14.39 7.46
N GLU A 60 -7.33 14.64 8.59
CA GLU A 60 -7.86 15.56 9.59
C GLU A 60 -6.76 16.49 10.05
N LYS A 61 -7.02 17.78 9.96
CA LYS A 61 -6.04 18.77 10.42
C LYS A 61 -6.25 19.02 11.91
N ILE A 62 -5.20 18.77 12.68
CA ILE A 62 -5.20 19.02 14.12
C ILE A 62 -4.06 19.97 14.41
N LYS A 63 -4.38 21.22 14.81
CA LYS A 63 -3.41 22.28 15.01
C LYS A 63 -2.63 22.54 13.73
N ARG A 64 -1.32 22.31 13.71
CA ARG A 64 -0.49 22.62 12.55
C ARG A 64 -0.24 21.44 11.61
N TYR A 65 -0.65 20.22 12.02
CA TYR A 65 -0.37 19.04 11.24
C TYR A 65 -1.64 18.38 10.72
N THR A 66 -1.53 17.78 9.54
CA THR A 66 -2.59 16.92 9.02
C THR A 66 -2.26 15.48 9.41
N TYR A 67 -3.29 14.76 9.88
CA TYR A 67 -3.17 13.37 10.29
C TYR A 67 -3.97 12.50 9.34
N TYR A 68 -3.40 11.36 8.96
CA TYR A 68 -3.99 10.45 7.98
C TYR A 68 -4.33 9.12 8.62
N THR A 69 -5.53 8.64 8.34
CA THR A 69 -6.01 7.36 8.85
C THR A 69 -6.43 6.51 7.66
N SER A 70 -6.08 5.21 7.68
CA SER A 70 -6.46 4.31 6.61
C SER A 70 -7.96 4.06 6.61
N MET A 71 -8.57 4.14 5.43
CA MET A 71 -9.99 3.81 5.22
C MET A 71 -10.14 2.45 4.55
N VAL A 72 -9.03 1.82 4.20
CA VAL A 72 -9.01 0.51 3.56
C VAL A 72 -8.14 -0.42 4.41
N ASP A 73 -8.69 -1.55 4.80
CA ASP A 73 -7.95 -2.54 5.58
C ASP A 73 -6.82 -3.16 4.76
N LYS A 74 -5.65 -3.31 5.38
CA LYS A 74 -4.48 -3.85 4.70
C LYS A 74 -4.73 -5.24 4.13
N ASP A 75 -5.29 -6.13 4.96
CA ASP A 75 -5.55 -7.50 4.53
C ASP A 75 -6.54 -7.54 3.36
N GLU A 76 -7.57 -6.70 3.42
CA GLU A 76 -8.54 -6.60 2.35
C GLU A 76 -7.90 -6.15 1.04
N TYR A 77 -6.99 -5.17 1.11
CA TYR A 77 -6.29 -4.70 -0.08
C TYR A 77 -5.36 -5.77 -0.65
N LEU A 78 -4.64 -6.47 0.22
CA LEU A 78 -3.74 -7.55 -0.21
C LEU A 78 -4.52 -8.65 -0.94
N ARG A 79 -5.68 -9.02 -0.39
CA ARG A 79 -6.52 -10.03 -1.04
C ARG A 79 -7.02 -9.53 -2.39
N PHE A 80 -7.42 -8.27 -2.46
CA PHE A 80 -7.88 -7.67 -3.70
C PHE A 80 -6.80 -7.73 -4.79
N GLU A 81 -5.60 -7.28 -4.49
CA GLU A 81 -4.51 -7.28 -5.48
C GLU A 81 -4.08 -8.70 -5.85
N THR A 82 -4.06 -9.60 -4.89
CA THR A 82 -3.69 -10.99 -5.14
C THR A 82 -4.70 -11.66 -6.07
N GLU A 83 -6.00 -11.45 -5.83
CA GLU A 83 -7.04 -11.98 -6.71
C GLU A 83 -6.96 -11.40 -8.11
N LEU A 84 -6.70 -10.11 -8.21
CA LEU A 84 -6.56 -9.44 -9.50
C LEU A 84 -5.37 -10.02 -10.27
N PHE A 85 -4.24 -10.17 -9.61
CA PHE A 85 -3.03 -10.77 -10.18
C PHE A 85 -3.30 -12.20 -10.65
N PHE A 86 -3.95 -12.99 -9.81
CA PHE A 86 -4.29 -14.38 -10.13
C PHE A 86 -5.14 -14.48 -11.39
N LYS A 87 -6.15 -13.61 -11.48
CA LYS A 87 -7.04 -13.60 -12.64
C LYS A 87 -6.34 -13.08 -13.90
N SER A 88 -5.63 -11.96 -13.79
CA SER A 88 -5.10 -11.28 -14.97
C SER A 88 -3.80 -11.89 -15.48
N ILE A 89 -2.93 -12.34 -14.60
CA ILE A 89 -1.63 -12.89 -14.99
C ILE A 89 -1.68 -14.41 -15.19
N HIS A 90 -2.39 -15.09 -14.31
CA HIS A 90 -2.44 -16.57 -14.33
C HIS A 90 -3.77 -17.13 -14.84
N ASP A 91 -4.62 -16.27 -15.41
CA ASP A 91 -5.90 -16.69 -16.01
C ASP A 91 -6.74 -17.54 -15.07
N SER A 92 -6.68 -17.24 -13.77
CA SER A 92 -7.36 -17.99 -12.71
C SER A 92 -6.93 -19.47 -12.64
N SER A 93 -5.74 -19.79 -13.12
CA SER A 93 -5.19 -21.14 -13.06
C SER A 93 -4.28 -21.31 -11.86
N LEU A 94 -4.71 -22.10 -10.90
CA LEU A 94 -3.90 -22.41 -9.73
C LEU A 94 -2.62 -23.15 -10.13
N GLU A 95 -2.71 -24.04 -11.12
CA GLU A 95 -1.54 -24.73 -11.63
C GLU A 95 -0.50 -23.76 -12.18
N SER A 96 -0.93 -22.77 -12.96
CA SER A 96 -0.04 -21.74 -13.49
C SER A 96 0.66 -20.96 -12.37
N LEU A 97 -0.11 -20.54 -11.37
CA LEU A 97 0.44 -19.80 -10.25
C LEU A 97 1.46 -20.62 -9.48
N LEU A 98 1.12 -21.86 -9.11
CA LEU A 98 2.00 -22.70 -8.31
C LEU A 98 3.28 -23.06 -9.07
N THR A 99 3.16 -23.36 -10.36
CA THR A 99 4.32 -23.67 -11.20
C THR A 99 5.27 -22.47 -11.28
N THR A 100 4.71 -21.28 -11.45
CA THR A 100 5.52 -20.07 -11.52
C THR A 100 6.19 -19.76 -10.19
N LEU A 101 5.46 -19.90 -9.07
CA LEU A 101 6.04 -19.71 -7.75
C LEU A 101 7.19 -20.68 -7.50
N ASP A 102 7.05 -21.92 -7.96
CA ASP A 102 8.10 -22.93 -7.83
C ASP A 102 9.36 -22.49 -8.62
N ARG A 103 9.16 -22.02 -9.84
CA ARG A 103 10.27 -21.53 -10.69
C ARG A 103 10.96 -20.30 -10.13
N CYS A 104 10.23 -19.50 -9.36
CA CYS A 104 10.78 -18.32 -8.68
C CYS A 104 11.53 -18.68 -7.40
N ASN A 105 11.53 -19.93 -7.01
CA ASN A 105 12.10 -20.41 -5.74
C ASN A 105 11.44 -19.82 -4.50
N ILE A 106 10.23 -19.29 -4.65
CA ILE A 106 9.53 -18.68 -3.51
C ILE A 106 9.03 -19.76 -2.55
N LEU A 107 8.52 -20.89 -3.09
CA LEU A 107 7.95 -21.95 -2.28
C LEU A 107 8.98 -22.73 -1.46
N HIS A 108 10.25 -22.63 -1.83
CA HIS A 108 11.33 -23.35 -1.15
C HIS A 108 12.03 -22.50 -0.09
N LYS A 109 11.65 -21.25 0.06
CA LYS A 109 12.24 -20.38 1.05
C LYS A 109 11.46 -20.44 2.36
N LYS A 110 12.19 -20.40 3.46
CA LYS A 110 11.54 -20.28 4.76
C LYS A 110 11.06 -18.84 4.91
N ILE A 111 9.82 -18.71 5.31
CA ILE A 111 9.19 -17.41 5.46
C ILE A 111 9.24 -16.94 6.92
N TYR A 112 9.57 -17.85 7.80
CA TYR A 112 9.61 -17.61 9.25
C TYR A 112 10.93 -18.00 9.86
#